data_d524b5bbe669d0596a4a50a6a0048793
#
_entry.id   d524b5bbe669d0596a4a50a6a0048793
#
_cell.length_a   1.000
_cell.length_b   1.000
_cell.length_c   1.000
_cell.angle_alpha   90.00
_cell.angle_beta   90.00
_cell.angle_gamma   90.00
#
_symmetry.space_group_name_H-M   'P 1'
#
loop_
_entity.id
_entity.type
_entity.pdbx_description
1 polymer ?
#
loop_
_entity_poly.entity_id
_entity_poly.type
_entity_poly.pdbx_seq_one_letter_code
_entity_poly.pdbx_strand_id
1 'polypeptide(L)'
;MEFHGLGVTEQEQGSKTVMLIADLAMITGNIGRKGVGVNPLRGQNNVQGAADMGCQPHQGAGYYEVADEKNQKFYTEKYGVTHPTKQGLKIPEMFDAAINKELKGLWIIGEDIVQTDPNSAHVVEAMNSLELLVVQEIFMSETAKLATVVLPGTTFLKRWNVH
;
A
#
# COMPACT_ATOMS: atom_id res chain seq x y z
N MET A 1 6.82 -24.37 -12.56
CA MET A 1 6.15 -23.30 -11.77
C MET A 1 7.21 -22.25 -11.44
N GLU A 2 6.95 -21.02 -11.77
CA GLU A 2 7.81 -19.88 -11.47
C GLU A 2 7.24 -19.06 -10.32
N PHE A 3 8.11 -18.62 -9.40
CA PHE A 3 7.78 -17.71 -8.32
C PHE A 3 8.64 -16.46 -8.44
N HIS A 4 8.06 -15.29 -8.21
CA HIS A 4 8.79 -14.06 -8.09
C HIS A 4 8.21 -13.18 -6.96
N GLY A 5 9.02 -12.32 -6.42
CA GLY A 5 8.63 -11.41 -5.34
C GLY A 5 8.72 -9.94 -5.78
N LEU A 6 8.68 -9.07 -4.78
CA LEU A 6 8.67 -7.61 -4.97
C LEU A 6 9.98 -7.07 -5.58
N GLY A 7 11.10 -7.73 -5.35
CA GLY A 7 12.37 -7.37 -5.99
C GLY A 7 12.34 -7.39 -7.53
N VAL A 8 11.37 -8.10 -8.13
CA VAL A 8 11.10 -8.10 -9.58
C VAL A 8 10.17 -6.96 -9.98
N THR A 9 9.14 -6.69 -9.18
CA THR A 9 8.06 -5.76 -9.52
C THR A 9 8.37 -4.31 -9.13
N GLU A 10 9.10 -4.09 -8.05
CA GLU A 10 9.47 -2.77 -7.53
C GLU A 10 10.75 -2.24 -8.17
N GLN A 11 10.80 -2.28 -9.50
CA GLN A 11 11.89 -1.80 -10.34
C GLN A 11 11.33 -0.89 -11.43
N GLU A 12 12.14 0.03 -11.94
CA GLU A 12 11.75 0.91 -13.05
C GLU A 12 11.21 0.12 -14.26
N GLN A 13 11.79 -1.05 -14.54
CA GLN A 13 11.36 -1.96 -15.60
C GLN A 13 10.52 -3.14 -15.08
N GLY A 14 9.92 -3.05 -13.90
CA GLY A 14 9.21 -4.13 -13.23
C GLY A 14 8.16 -4.82 -14.10
N SER A 15 7.32 -4.06 -14.80
CA SER A 15 6.31 -4.62 -15.71
C SER A 15 6.93 -5.47 -16.83
N LYS A 16 8.04 -5.00 -17.43
CA LYS A 16 8.75 -5.75 -18.49
C LYS A 16 9.38 -7.02 -17.93
N THR A 17 9.93 -6.96 -16.72
CA THR A 17 10.54 -8.12 -16.08
C THR A 17 9.49 -9.20 -15.77
N VAL A 18 8.31 -8.81 -15.30
CA VAL A 18 7.19 -9.75 -15.10
C VAL A 18 6.73 -10.38 -16.42
N MET A 19 6.66 -9.59 -17.50
CA MET A 19 6.36 -10.13 -18.84
C MET A 19 7.39 -11.16 -19.28
N LEU A 20 8.70 -10.92 -19.10
CA LEU A 20 9.76 -11.87 -19.41
C LEU A 20 9.66 -13.18 -18.59
N ILE A 21 9.24 -13.11 -17.33
CA ILE A 21 8.97 -14.30 -16.52
C ILE A 21 7.79 -15.09 -17.09
N ALA A 22 6.74 -14.39 -17.51
CA ALA A 22 5.60 -15.02 -18.17
C ALA A 22 6.00 -15.68 -19.51
N ASP A 23 6.84 -15.01 -20.30
CA ASP A 23 7.38 -15.56 -21.54
C ASP A 23 8.23 -16.82 -21.27
N LEU A 24 9.07 -16.80 -20.24
CA LEU A 24 9.85 -17.96 -19.81
C LEU A 24 8.94 -19.13 -19.44
N ALA A 25 7.87 -18.88 -18.69
CA ALA A 25 6.91 -19.90 -18.32
C ALA A 25 6.21 -20.52 -19.55
N MET A 26 5.89 -19.70 -20.55
CA MET A 26 5.32 -20.16 -21.82
C MET A 26 6.30 -21.00 -22.63
N ILE A 27 7.53 -20.53 -22.83
CA ILE A 27 8.58 -21.22 -23.59
C ILE A 27 8.91 -22.57 -22.96
N THR A 28 8.93 -22.66 -21.63
CA THR A 28 9.24 -23.89 -20.90
C THR A 28 8.00 -24.79 -20.65
N GLY A 29 6.84 -24.44 -21.17
CA GLY A 29 5.60 -25.18 -20.99
C GLY A 29 5.07 -25.21 -19.55
N ASN A 30 5.44 -24.22 -18.75
CA ASN A 30 5.02 -24.08 -17.35
C ASN A 30 3.74 -23.25 -17.19
N ILE A 31 2.80 -23.39 -18.15
CA ILE A 31 1.50 -22.74 -18.14
C ILE A 31 0.41 -23.70 -18.63
N GLY A 32 -0.83 -23.48 -18.21
CA GLY A 32 -2.01 -24.18 -18.73
C GLY A 32 -2.21 -25.62 -18.26
N ARG A 33 -1.44 -26.13 -17.31
CA ARG A 33 -1.59 -27.47 -16.74
C ARG A 33 -1.50 -27.47 -15.22
N LYS A 34 -1.95 -28.55 -14.59
CA LYS A 34 -1.95 -28.67 -13.11
C LYS A 34 -0.52 -28.60 -12.55
N GLY A 35 -0.35 -27.82 -11.49
CA GLY A 35 0.90 -27.69 -10.75
C GLY A 35 1.94 -26.76 -11.39
N VAL A 36 1.57 -26.00 -12.41
CA VAL A 36 2.43 -24.99 -13.03
C VAL A 36 1.76 -23.62 -13.09
N GLY A 37 2.53 -22.58 -13.35
CA GLY A 37 2.06 -21.19 -13.48
C GLY A 37 3.11 -20.19 -13.04
N VAL A 38 2.79 -18.93 -13.19
CA VAL A 38 3.56 -17.79 -12.67
C VAL A 38 2.86 -17.27 -11.41
N ASN A 39 3.58 -17.21 -10.31
CA ASN A 39 3.01 -16.93 -9.00
C ASN A 39 3.78 -15.78 -8.32
N PRO A 40 3.24 -14.57 -8.34
CA PRO A 40 3.80 -13.46 -7.58
C PRO A 40 3.59 -13.70 -6.06
N LEU A 41 4.67 -13.67 -5.30
CA LEU A 41 4.63 -13.71 -3.85
C LEU A 41 4.56 -12.27 -3.31
N ARG A 42 3.60 -12.03 -2.45
CA ARG A 42 3.45 -10.73 -1.78
C ARG A 42 4.28 -10.69 -0.50
N GLY A 43 4.69 -9.48 -0.07
CA GLY A 43 5.48 -9.30 1.15
C GLY A 43 4.60 -9.27 2.40
N GLN A 44 3.56 -8.45 2.40
CA GLN A 44 2.70 -8.25 3.55
C GLN A 44 1.63 -9.34 3.67
N ASN A 45 1.24 -9.59 4.92
CA ASN A 45 0.11 -10.49 5.20
C ASN A 45 -1.19 -9.87 4.68
N ASN A 46 -1.90 -10.62 3.84
CA ASN A 46 -3.19 -10.24 3.29
C ASN A 46 -3.21 -8.89 2.54
N VAL A 47 -2.13 -8.54 1.86
CA VAL A 47 -2.11 -7.34 1.00
C VAL A 47 -3.19 -7.40 -0.08
N GLN A 48 -3.53 -8.59 -0.55
CA GLN A 48 -4.64 -8.82 -1.48
C GLN A 48 -5.96 -8.33 -0.86
N GLY A 49 -6.27 -8.74 0.38
CA GLY A 49 -7.48 -8.31 1.07
C GLY A 49 -7.49 -6.81 1.36
N ALA A 50 -6.35 -6.19 1.64
CA ALA A 50 -6.26 -4.74 1.76
C ALA A 50 -6.67 -4.04 0.46
N ALA A 51 -6.20 -4.52 -0.69
CA ALA A 51 -6.61 -4.02 -2.00
C ALA A 51 -8.10 -4.27 -2.28
N ASP A 52 -8.62 -5.48 -1.95
CA ASP A 52 -10.04 -5.81 -2.08
C ASP A 52 -10.95 -4.84 -1.29
N MET A 53 -10.47 -4.36 -0.15
CA MET A 53 -11.18 -3.40 0.71
C MET A 53 -10.95 -1.93 0.34
N GLY A 54 -10.21 -1.66 -0.73
CA GLY A 54 -10.01 -0.31 -1.26
C GLY A 54 -8.90 0.49 -0.58
N CYS A 55 -7.93 -0.16 0.05
CA CYS A 55 -6.73 0.52 0.58
C CYS A 55 -5.78 0.91 -0.56
N GLN A 56 -6.30 1.66 -1.52
CA GLN A 56 -5.60 2.15 -2.71
C GLN A 56 -6.05 3.58 -3.04
N PRO A 57 -5.17 4.43 -3.59
CA PRO A 57 -5.53 5.83 -3.86
C PRO A 57 -6.51 6.00 -5.01
N HIS A 58 -6.58 5.07 -5.96
CA HIS A 58 -7.36 5.18 -7.20
C HIS A 58 -8.57 4.27 -7.25
N GLN A 59 -8.65 3.25 -6.38
CA GLN A 59 -9.75 2.28 -6.35
C GLN A 59 -10.32 2.17 -4.94
N GLY A 60 -11.63 2.09 -4.85
CA GLY A 60 -12.33 1.76 -3.62
C GLY A 60 -12.53 0.24 -3.46
N ALA A 61 -13.30 -0.16 -2.44
CA ALA A 61 -13.61 -1.55 -2.17
C ALA A 61 -14.23 -2.24 -3.40
N GLY A 62 -13.73 -3.42 -3.74
CA GLY A 62 -14.14 -4.17 -4.92
C GLY A 62 -13.49 -3.71 -6.23
N TYR A 63 -12.39 -2.97 -6.17
CA TYR A 63 -11.62 -2.48 -7.34
C TYR A 63 -12.36 -1.48 -8.23
N TYR A 64 -13.37 -0.79 -7.72
CA TYR A 64 -14.06 0.23 -8.47
C TYR A 64 -13.28 1.53 -8.50
N GLU A 65 -13.03 2.05 -9.72
CA GLU A 65 -12.30 3.31 -9.90
C GLU A 65 -12.99 4.49 -9.20
N VAL A 66 -12.25 5.24 -8.38
CA VAL A 66 -12.77 6.40 -7.63
C VAL A 66 -13.23 7.53 -8.56
N ALA A 67 -12.55 7.71 -9.70
CA ALA A 67 -12.85 8.77 -10.66
C ALA A 67 -14.06 8.48 -11.56
N ASP A 68 -14.63 7.27 -11.55
CA ASP A 68 -15.80 6.91 -12.36
C ASP A 68 -17.09 7.40 -11.69
N GLU A 69 -17.90 8.18 -12.41
CA GLU A 69 -19.14 8.77 -11.88
C GLU A 69 -20.19 7.74 -11.43
N LYS A 70 -20.25 6.56 -12.06
CA LYS A 70 -21.17 5.50 -11.65
C LYS A 70 -20.75 4.92 -10.31
N ASN A 71 -19.46 4.72 -10.13
CA ASN A 71 -18.91 4.21 -8.90
C ASN A 71 -19.04 5.23 -7.76
N GLN A 72 -18.87 6.52 -8.05
CA GLN A 72 -19.12 7.59 -7.07
C GLN A 72 -20.57 7.60 -6.57
N LYS A 73 -21.54 7.45 -7.48
CA LYS A 73 -22.95 7.33 -7.10
C LYS A 73 -23.20 6.10 -6.25
N PHE A 74 -22.67 4.95 -6.65
CA PHE A 74 -22.78 3.69 -5.90
C PHE A 74 -22.24 3.84 -4.47
N TYR A 75 -21.04 4.41 -4.30
CA TYR A 75 -20.45 4.59 -2.96
C TYR A 75 -21.21 5.65 -2.14
N THR A 76 -21.64 6.74 -2.77
CA THR A 76 -22.45 7.77 -2.11
C THR A 76 -23.75 7.19 -1.57
N GLU A 77 -24.43 6.36 -2.34
CA GLU A 77 -25.65 5.66 -1.92
C GLU A 77 -25.36 4.65 -0.78
N LYS A 78 -24.26 3.90 -0.88
CA LYS A 78 -23.92 2.87 0.11
C LYS A 78 -23.46 3.45 1.46
N TYR A 79 -22.67 4.51 1.43
CA TYR A 79 -22.10 5.10 2.65
C TYR A 79 -22.91 6.28 3.22
N GLY A 80 -23.89 6.79 2.46
CA GLY A 80 -24.72 7.91 2.88
C GLY A 80 -23.97 9.27 2.95
N VAL A 81 -22.81 9.36 2.33
CA VAL A 81 -21.99 10.56 2.25
C VAL A 81 -21.46 10.75 0.83
N THR A 82 -21.25 12.01 0.43
CA THR A 82 -20.68 12.30 -0.90
C THR A 82 -19.28 11.70 -1.02
N HIS A 83 -19.11 10.81 -1.99
CA HIS A 83 -17.82 10.18 -2.25
C HIS A 83 -16.88 11.14 -2.98
N PRO A 84 -15.57 11.15 -2.67
CA PRO A 84 -14.59 11.96 -3.41
C PRO A 84 -14.59 11.66 -4.91
N THR A 85 -14.36 12.69 -5.71
CA THR A 85 -14.32 12.59 -7.18
C THR A 85 -12.92 12.51 -7.75
N LYS A 86 -11.92 12.76 -6.91
CA LYS A 86 -10.50 12.69 -7.29
C LYS A 86 -9.84 11.50 -6.62
N GLN A 87 -8.89 10.92 -7.34
CA GLN A 87 -8.00 9.91 -6.77
C GLN A 87 -7.18 10.51 -5.63
N GLY A 88 -6.84 9.68 -4.64
CA GLY A 88 -5.89 10.03 -3.58
C GLY A 88 -4.46 10.09 -4.09
N LEU A 89 -3.58 10.60 -3.25
CA LEU A 89 -2.14 10.67 -3.53
C LEU A 89 -1.48 9.29 -3.36
N LYS A 90 -0.48 9.00 -4.17
CA LYS A 90 0.46 7.90 -3.95
C LYS A 90 1.50 8.30 -2.91
N ILE A 91 2.21 7.32 -2.33
CA ILE A 91 3.16 7.57 -1.24
C ILE A 91 4.19 8.66 -1.57
N PRO A 92 4.90 8.67 -2.72
CA PRO A 92 5.83 9.75 -3.04
C PRO A 92 5.14 11.12 -3.13
N GLU A 93 3.95 11.17 -3.72
CA GLU A 93 3.15 12.39 -3.83
C GLU A 93 2.69 12.91 -2.44
N MET A 94 2.44 12.00 -1.48
CA MET A 94 2.13 12.39 -0.10
C MET A 94 3.33 13.06 0.58
N PHE A 95 4.56 12.59 0.32
CA PHE A 95 5.77 13.20 0.87
C PHE A 95 5.97 14.62 0.32
N ASP A 96 5.84 14.78 -1.00
CA ASP A 96 5.92 16.10 -1.64
C ASP A 96 4.84 17.05 -1.11
N ALA A 97 3.59 16.58 -0.99
CA ALA A 97 2.49 17.36 -0.45
C ALA A 97 2.70 17.75 1.04
N ALA A 98 3.35 16.89 1.84
CA ALA A 98 3.71 17.21 3.23
C ALA A 98 4.76 18.33 3.29
N ILE A 99 5.81 18.23 2.50
CA ILE A 99 6.87 19.27 2.41
C ILE A 99 6.27 20.60 1.95
N ASN A 100 5.39 20.56 0.96
CA ASN A 100 4.68 21.73 0.44
C ASN A 100 3.57 22.27 1.37
N LYS A 101 3.35 21.63 2.54
CA LYS A 101 2.29 22.01 3.51
C LYS A 101 0.86 21.84 2.99
N GLU A 102 0.67 21.08 1.93
CA GLU A 102 -0.64 20.73 1.39
C GLU A 102 -1.27 19.56 2.15
N LEU A 103 -0.44 18.59 2.58
CA LEU A 103 -0.82 17.50 3.48
C LEU A 103 -0.40 17.87 4.91
N LYS A 104 -1.37 17.95 5.82
CA LYS A 104 -1.14 18.39 7.20
C LYS A 104 -1.01 17.27 8.21
N GLY A 105 -1.65 16.15 7.97
CA GLY A 105 -1.63 15.00 8.85
C GLY A 105 -1.53 13.68 8.11
N LEU A 106 -0.85 12.71 8.74
CA LEU A 106 -0.70 11.36 8.21
C LEU A 106 -0.86 10.35 9.34
N TRP A 107 -1.56 9.26 9.06
CA TRP A 107 -1.65 8.11 9.94
C TRP A 107 -1.01 6.90 9.26
N ILE A 108 0.06 6.39 9.85
CA ILE A 108 0.82 5.24 9.38
C ILE A 108 0.52 4.04 10.28
N ILE A 109 0.22 2.90 9.68
CA ILE A 109 -0.17 1.70 10.38
C ILE A 109 0.73 0.53 9.94
N GLY A 110 1.60 0.05 10.86
CA GLY A 110 2.41 -1.14 10.65
C GLY A 110 3.46 -1.02 9.56
N GLU A 111 4.05 0.16 9.37
CA GLU A 111 5.04 0.43 8.33
C GLU A 111 6.13 1.37 8.84
N ASP A 112 7.41 1.01 8.63
CA ASP A 112 8.56 1.86 8.94
C ASP A 112 9.07 2.56 7.67
N ILE A 113 8.31 3.54 7.19
CA ILE A 113 8.56 4.23 5.90
C ILE A 113 9.92 4.93 5.84
N VAL A 114 10.51 5.31 6.96
CA VAL A 114 11.87 5.89 7.00
C VAL A 114 12.91 4.88 6.52
N GLN A 115 12.67 3.58 6.74
CA GLN A 115 13.57 2.51 6.31
C GLN A 115 13.17 1.85 4.99
N THR A 116 11.88 1.79 4.69
CA THR A 116 11.37 1.02 3.55
C THR A 116 11.24 1.82 2.27
N ASP A 117 10.98 3.13 2.39
CA ASP A 117 10.82 3.99 1.22
C ASP A 117 12.17 4.54 0.73
N PRO A 118 12.32 4.72 -0.59
CA PRO A 118 13.55 5.27 -1.16
C PRO A 118 13.75 6.73 -0.73
N ASN A 119 15.01 7.18 -0.65
CA ASN A 119 15.39 8.52 -0.24
C ASN A 119 14.95 8.88 1.19
N SER A 120 15.46 8.14 2.18
CA SER A 120 15.13 8.33 3.60
C SER A 120 15.25 9.77 4.11
N ALA A 121 16.18 10.58 3.58
CA ALA A 121 16.30 11.99 3.95
C ALA A 121 15.04 12.80 3.56
N HIS A 122 14.49 12.57 2.37
CA HIS A 122 13.25 13.18 1.89
C HIS A 122 12.04 12.72 2.71
N VAL A 123 12.00 11.43 3.08
CA VAL A 123 10.93 10.89 3.94
C VAL A 123 10.96 11.58 5.32
N VAL A 124 12.14 11.70 5.94
CA VAL A 124 12.29 12.37 7.24
C VAL A 124 11.88 13.84 7.16
N GLU A 125 12.26 14.55 6.10
CA GLU A 125 11.83 15.92 5.86
C GLU A 125 10.31 16.02 5.74
N ALA A 126 9.68 15.13 4.98
CA ALA A 126 8.23 15.08 4.83
C ALA A 126 7.53 14.83 6.17
N MET A 127 8.00 13.85 6.97
CA MET A 127 7.41 13.55 8.27
C MET A 127 7.52 14.73 9.25
N ASN A 128 8.67 15.41 9.28
CA ASN A 128 8.88 16.59 10.12
C ASN A 128 8.08 17.84 9.64
N SER A 129 7.59 17.79 8.41
CA SER A 129 6.79 18.87 7.83
C SER A 129 5.31 18.80 8.20
N LEU A 130 4.84 17.67 8.71
CA LEU A 130 3.44 17.45 9.09
C LEU A 130 3.08 18.19 10.39
N GLU A 131 1.82 18.65 10.49
CA GLU A 131 1.24 19.16 11.74
C GLU A 131 0.88 18.03 12.71
N LEU A 132 0.51 16.86 12.17
CA LEU A 132 0.13 15.67 12.94
C LEU A 132 0.66 14.42 12.24
N LEU A 133 1.50 13.66 12.92
CA LEU A 133 1.93 12.33 12.52
C LEU A 133 1.48 11.31 13.57
N VAL A 134 0.54 10.45 13.21
CA VAL A 134 0.12 9.32 14.04
C VAL A 134 0.76 8.06 13.50
N VAL A 135 1.47 7.33 14.33
CA VAL A 135 2.07 6.04 13.96
C VAL A 135 1.53 4.94 14.87
N GLN A 136 0.91 3.95 14.28
CA GLN A 136 0.44 2.75 14.97
C GLN A 136 1.39 1.59 14.64
N GLU A 137 2.17 1.17 15.62
CA GLU A 137 3.26 0.22 15.40
C GLU A 137 3.46 -0.70 16.63
N ILE A 138 4.00 -1.89 16.40
CA ILE A 138 4.33 -2.87 17.45
C ILE A 138 5.69 -2.60 18.09
N PHE A 139 6.58 -1.89 17.41
CA PHE A 139 7.90 -1.49 17.88
C PHE A 139 8.10 0.01 17.74
N MET A 140 9.04 0.56 18.49
CA MET A 140 9.48 1.95 18.33
C MET A 140 10.43 2.03 17.12
N SER A 141 9.85 2.03 15.91
CA SER A 141 10.57 2.14 14.64
C SER A 141 11.16 3.54 14.43
N GLU A 142 11.98 3.72 13.39
CA GLU A 142 12.53 5.05 13.05
C GLU A 142 11.40 6.03 12.69
N THR A 143 10.37 5.58 11.99
CA THR A 143 9.16 6.36 11.72
C THR A 143 8.41 6.73 13.00
N ALA A 144 8.26 5.78 13.93
CA ALA A 144 7.56 6.02 15.20
C ALA A 144 8.29 7.06 16.09
N LYS A 145 9.60 7.17 15.99
CA LYS A 145 10.39 8.19 16.71
C LYS A 145 10.09 9.63 16.26
N LEU A 146 9.59 9.81 15.03
CA LEU A 146 9.20 11.10 14.47
C LEU A 146 7.74 11.47 14.77
N ALA A 147 6.95 10.52 15.30
CA ALA A 147 5.51 10.67 15.45
C ALA A 147 5.13 11.71 16.51
N THR A 148 4.07 12.47 16.22
CA THR A 148 3.37 13.30 17.20
C THR A 148 2.64 12.44 18.23
N VAL A 149 2.05 11.32 17.76
CA VAL A 149 1.34 10.34 18.60
C VAL A 149 1.71 8.94 18.16
N VAL A 150 2.11 8.10 19.12
CA VAL A 150 2.35 6.67 18.89
C VAL A 150 1.21 5.87 19.52
N LEU A 151 0.56 5.04 18.71
CA LEU A 151 -0.44 4.07 19.16
C LEU A 151 0.18 2.67 19.16
N PRO A 152 0.26 1.99 20.32
CA PRO A 152 0.84 0.65 20.37
C PRO A 152 -0.06 -0.35 19.64
N GLY A 153 0.50 -1.02 18.64
CA GLY A 153 -0.12 -2.15 17.98
C GLY A 153 0.07 -3.45 18.75
N THR A 154 -0.70 -4.46 18.38
CA THR A 154 -0.54 -5.81 18.94
C THR A 154 -0.21 -6.81 17.84
N THR A 155 0.60 -7.82 18.16
CA THR A 155 0.81 -8.96 17.28
C THR A 155 -0.49 -9.79 17.14
N PHE A 156 -0.59 -10.57 16.05
CA PHE A 156 -1.74 -11.47 15.86
C PHE A 156 -1.94 -12.48 17.00
N LEU A 157 -0.89 -12.84 17.71
CA LEU A 157 -0.97 -13.75 18.88
C LEU A 157 -1.75 -13.14 20.07
N LYS A 158 -1.71 -11.83 20.24
CA LYS A 158 -2.48 -11.12 21.28
C LYS A 158 -3.93 -10.87 20.86
N ARG A 159 -4.19 -10.79 19.58
CA ARG A 159 -5.52 -10.46 19.03
C ARG A 159 -6.58 -11.55 19.32
N TRP A 160 -6.17 -12.78 19.56
CA TRP A 160 -7.05 -13.92 19.84
C TRP A 160 -7.39 -14.09 21.32
N ASN A 161 -6.76 -13.33 22.21
CA ASN A 161 -6.98 -13.42 23.67
C ASN A 161 -7.82 -12.27 24.22
N VAL A 162 -8.46 -11.47 23.38
CA VAL A 162 -9.40 -10.43 23.83
C VAL A 162 -10.82 -10.98 23.70
N HIS A 163 -11.29 -11.58 24.78
CA HIS A 163 -12.70 -11.84 25.03
C HIS A 163 -13.31 -10.68 25.80
#